data_9c51dd7d865f92a6fba5049a31ae5f71
#
_entry.id   9c51dd7d865f92a6fba5049a31ae5f71
#
_cell.length_a   1.000
_cell.length_b   1.000
_cell.length_c   1.000
_cell.angle_alpha   90.00
_cell.angle_beta   90.00
_cell.angle_gamma   90.00
#
_symmetry.space_group_name_H-M   'P 1'
#
loop_
_entity.id
_entity.type
_entity.pdbx_description
1 polymer ?
#
loop_
_entity_poly.entity_id
_entity_poly.type
_entity_poly.pdbx_seq_one_letter_code
_entity_poly.pdbx_strand_id
1 'polypeptide(L)'
;MNKKILSTSAILAAATLSFGFVTWNGADGIARVDTELDADTDNSGYWYNYNDAADGGESVVTWGAEPDPDYGGLEPVLEACGTGICGTYTLGKGKLDYDPFIGIGFNVGGADDAGKAIPVDASSMKGVCITLSVTHAATLELGLGDANDAKIGYANPAYDLGKSATGKTADVPWSKFAQPSWAKADQSISIDEAVASLASIKVKVQAKTGSTGEFNIMSVGDYNGGCGNPSPDPKAIGAKAIAGSLKAQLAGRTLSFGKSVAKAEIVNLQGQVVMAASSVKTMDLSKLQAGVYMVRAMGLSQQIMLK
;
A
#
# COMPACT_ATOMS: atom_id res chain seq x y z
N MET A 1 -36.73 49.18 -34.84
CA MET A 1 -36.88 47.97 -34.04
C MET A 1 -35.52 47.26 -34.00
N ASN A 2 -34.73 47.47 -32.92
CA ASN A 2 -33.42 46.82 -32.77
C ASN A 2 -33.56 45.58 -31.88
N LYS A 3 -33.39 44.41 -32.47
CA LYS A 3 -33.32 43.13 -31.71
C LYS A 3 -31.91 42.98 -31.14
N LYS A 4 -31.79 43.06 -29.82
CA LYS A 4 -30.58 42.65 -29.08
C LYS A 4 -30.55 41.12 -29.01
N ILE A 5 -29.52 40.54 -29.61
CA ILE A 5 -29.20 39.11 -29.45
C ILE A 5 -28.39 38.99 -28.18
N LEU A 6 -28.97 38.38 -27.14
CA LEU A 6 -28.20 37.92 -25.94
C LEU A 6 -27.48 36.64 -26.32
N SER A 7 -26.18 36.65 -26.40
CA SER A 7 -25.35 35.46 -26.46
C SER A 7 -25.15 34.94 -25.05
N THR A 8 -25.75 33.79 -24.74
CA THR A 8 -25.51 33.06 -23.49
C THR A 8 -24.25 32.23 -23.69
N SER A 9 -23.12 32.69 -23.15
CA SER A 9 -21.90 31.88 -23.08
C SER A 9 -22.09 30.81 -22.00
N ALA A 10 -22.27 29.56 -22.39
CA ALA A 10 -22.21 28.43 -21.50
C ALA A 10 -20.72 28.22 -21.11
N ILE A 11 -20.37 28.49 -19.86
CA ILE A 11 -19.10 28.11 -19.28
C ILE A 11 -19.19 26.62 -19.01
N LEU A 12 -18.56 25.80 -19.85
CA LEU A 12 -18.31 24.39 -19.54
C LEU A 12 -17.24 24.39 -18.43
N ALA A 13 -17.64 24.14 -17.20
CA ALA A 13 -16.73 23.76 -16.13
C ALA A 13 -16.22 22.36 -16.46
N ALA A 14 -15.00 22.26 -16.97
CA ALA A 14 -14.29 20.99 -17.02
C ALA A 14 -14.03 20.56 -15.55
N ALA A 15 -14.75 19.57 -15.09
CA ALA A 15 -14.39 18.88 -13.86
C ALA A 15 -13.07 18.16 -14.14
N THR A 16 -11.97 18.70 -13.61
CA THR A 16 -10.71 17.96 -13.56
C THR A 16 -10.94 16.80 -12.60
N LEU A 17 -11.07 15.60 -13.14
CA LEU A 17 -10.96 14.37 -12.34
C LEU A 17 -9.54 14.38 -11.76
N SER A 18 -9.43 14.61 -10.48
CA SER A 18 -8.18 14.41 -9.75
C SER A 18 -8.07 12.90 -9.53
N PHE A 19 -7.17 12.26 -10.24
CA PHE A 19 -6.75 10.90 -9.94
C PHE A 19 -5.81 10.96 -8.74
N GLY A 20 -6.05 10.13 -7.77
CA GLY A 20 -5.26 10.03 -6.56
C GLY A 20 -5.41 8.66 -5.94
N PHE A 21 -4.50 8.27 -5.06
CA PHE A 21 -4.61 7.00 -4.35
C PHE A 21 -5.87 6.97 -3.49
N VAL A 22 -6.64 5.89 -3.60
CA VAL A 22 -7.59 5.55 -2.54
C VAL A 22 -6.79 5.27 -1.28
N THR A 23 -7.12 5.94 -0.18
CA THR A 23 -6.42 5.73 1.08
C THR A 23 -6.36 4.25 1.43
N TRP A 24 -5.15 3.70 1.42
CA TRP A 24 -4.87 2.37 1.93
C TRP A 24 -4.65 2.44 3.43
N ASN A 25 -5.35 1.59 4.16
CA ASN A 25 -5.17 1.42 5.59
C ASN A 25 -4.88 -0.06 5.87
N GLY A 26 -3.74 -0.33 6.48
CA GLY A 26 -3.33 -1.69 6.78
C GLY A 26 -4.31 -2.47 7.65
N ALA A 27 -5.11 -1.79 8.48
CA ALA A 27 -6.16 -2.42 9.27
C ALA A 27 -7.34 -2.97 8.42
N ASP A 28 -7.43 -2.61 7.14
CA ASP A 28 -8.48 -3.11 6.24
C ASP A 28 -8.19 -4.54 5.72
N GLY A 29 -7.02 -5.10 6.01
CA GLY A 29 -6.66 -6.48 5.69
C GLY A 29 -6.40 -6.75 4.21
N ILE A 30 -6.12 -5.72 3.41
CA ILE A 30 -5.83 -5.82 1.97
C ILE A 30 -4.39 -5.36 1.74
N ALA A 31 -3.50 -6.26 1.31
CA ALA A 31 -2.10 -5.94 1.02
C ALA A 31 -1.91 -5.31 -0.38
N ARG A 32 -2.80 -4.42 -0.77
CA ARG A 32 -2.79 -3.73 -2.05
C ARG A 32 -3.24 -2.28 -1.89
N VAL A 33 -2.43 -1.35 -2.39
CA VAL A 33 -2.78 0.08 -2.53
C VAL A 33 -3.56 0.25 -3.84
N ASP A 34 -4.75 0.82 -3.77
CA ASP A 34 -5.48 1.21 -4.98
C ASP A 34 -4.92 2.54 -5.48
N THR A 35 -4.13 2.47 -6.53
CA THR A 35 -3.37 3.61 -7.04
C THR A 35 -4.15 4.47 -8.03
N GLU A 36 -5.29 3.98 -8.55
CA GLU A 36 -6.05 4.61 -9.64
C GLU A 36 -5.20 4.97 -10.89
N LEU A 37 -3.94 4.53 -10.91
CA LEU A 37 -2.96 4.77 -12.01
C LEU A 37 -2.53 3.45 -12.66
N ASP A 38 -3.38 2.46 -12.60
CA ASP A 38 -3.17 1.14 -13.18
C ASP A 38 -2.83 1.24 -14.68
N ALA A 39 -1.80 0.52 -15.12
CA ALA A 39 -1.38 0.44 -16.52
C ALA A 39 -2.04 -0.74 -17.27
N ASP A 40 -3.35 -0.94 -17.07
CA ASP A 40 -4.11 -2.09 -17.58
C ASP A 40 -3.57 -3.44 -17.07
N THR A 41 -3.04 -3.46 -15.84
CA THR A 41 -2.60 -4.66 -15.16
C THR A 41 -3.49 -4.93 -13.94
N ASP A 42 -3.63 -6.17 -13.53
CA ASP A 42 -4.32 -6.56 -12.30
C ASP A 42 -3.38 -6.69 -11.10
N ASN A 43 -2.09 -6.32 -11.26
CA ASN A 43 -1.03 -6.47 -10.27
C ASN A 43 -0.48 -5.13 -9.73
N SER A 44 -1.13 -3.98 -9.99
CA SER A 44 -0.77 -2.69 -9.42
C SER A 44 -1.02 -2.65 -7.91
N GLY A 45 -0.19 -1.91 -7.19
CA GLY A 45 -0.37 -1.59 -5.78
C GLY A 45 -0.05 -2.70 -4.78
N TYR A 46 0.28 -3.91 -5.20
CA TYR A 46 0.67 -4.97 -4.27
C TYR A 46 1.99 -4.68 -3.59
N TRP A 47 2.02 -4.89 -2.26
CA TRP A 47 3.21 -4.70 -1.45
C TRP A 47 4.24 -5.80 -1.71
N TYR A 48 5.50 -5.40 -1.80
CA TYR A 48 6.66 -6.30 -1.89
C TYR A 48 7.80 -5.80 -1.01
N ASN A 49 8.76 -6.68 -0.74
CA ASN A 49 10.03 -6.29 -0.14
C ASN A 49 11.18 -6.47 -1.13
N TYR A 50 12.24 -5.69 -0.92
CA TYR A 50 13.51 -5.83 -1.62
C TYR A 50 14.65 -5.56 -0.64
N ASN A 51 15.84 -5.95 -0.99
CA ASN A 51 17.04 -5.73 -0.19
C ASN A 51 18.29 -5.64 -1.08
N ASP A 52 19.43 -5.53 -0.45
CA ASP A 52 20.75 -5.40 -1.05
C ASP A 52 21.38 -6.72 -1.54
N ALA A 53 20.66 -7.83 -1.50
CA ALA A 53 21.24 -9.15 -1.83
C ALA A 53 21.73 -9.23 -3.28
N ALA A 54 21.09 -8.55 -4.24
CA ALA A 54 21.50 -8.51 -5.63
C ALA A 54 22.89 -7.90 -5.83
N ASP A 55 23.30 -6.98 -4.92
CA ASP A 55 24.59 -6.30 -4.90
C ASP A 55 25.61 -7.02 -3.99
N GLY A 56 25.21 -8.13 -3.38
CA GLY A 56 26.05 -8.93 -2.48
C GLY A 56 25.96 -8.53 -1.01
N GLY A 57 24.92 -7.78 -0.63
CA GLY A 57 24.54 -7.53 0.77
C GLY A 57 23.92 -8.76 1.43
N GLU A 58 23.81 -8.71 2.76
CA GLU A 58 23.29 -9.81 3.58
C GLU A 58 22.13 -9.32 4.48
N SER A 59 21.42 -8.28 4.05
CA SER A 59 20.28 -7.75 4.79
C SER A 59 19.05 -8.67 4.67
N VAL A 60 18.34 -8.85 5.79
CA VAL A 60 17.19 -9.75 5.89
C VAL A 60 16.03 -9.04 6.55
N VAL A 61 14.83 -9.25 6.01
CA VAL A 61 13.56 -8.95 6.67
C VAL A 61 13.01 -10.24 7.26
N THR A 62 12.55 -10.16 8.51
CA THR A 62 11.85 -11.26 9.19
C THR A 62 10.42 -10.83 9.44
N TRP A 63 9.47 -11.58 8.91
CA TRP A 63 8.05 -11.33 9.00
C TRP A 63 7.43 -12.01 10.21
N GLY A 64 6.30 -11.48 10.71
CA GLY A 64 5.52 -12.13 11.77
C GLY A 64 4.74 -13.37 11.30
N ALA A 65 4.51 -13.47 10.00
CA ALA A 65 4.00 -14.64 9.31
C ALA A 65 4.69 -14.74 7.94
N GLU A 66 4.86 -15.94 7.42
CA GLU A 66 5.46 -16.11 6.08
C GLU A 66 4.55 -15.47 5.01
N PRO A 67 5.12 -14.73 4.04
CA PRO A 67 4.41 -14.31 2.85
C PRO A 67 3.75 -15.48 2.14
N ASP A 68 2.71 -15.21 1.35
CA ASP A 68 2.04 -16.25 0.57
C ASP A 68 3.05 -17.01 -0.31
N PRO A 69 3.15 -18.34 -0.20
CA PRO A 69 4.18 -19.12 -0.87
C PRO A 69 4.00 -19.20 -2.39
N ASP A 70 2.80 -18.95 -2.91
CA ASP A 70 2.50 -19.10 -4.34
C ASP A 70 2.88 -17.83 -5.13
N TYR A 71 2.69 -16.63 -4.54
CA TYR A 71 2.98 -15.34 -5.21
C TYR A 71 3.72 -14.32 -4.35
N GLY A 72 4.17 -14.69 -3.16
CA GLY A 72 4.88 -13.77 -2.27
C GLY A 72 4.03 -12.63 -1.70
N GLY A 73 2.70 -12.75 -1.75
CA GLY A 73 1.77 -11.74 -1.26
C GLY A 73 1.90 -11.52 0.25
N LEU A 74 1.73 -10.28 0.70
CA LEU A 74 1.90 -9.89 2.10
C LEU A 74 0.60 -9.90 2.92
N GLU A 75 -0.49 -10.51 2.42
CA GLU A 75 -1.74 -10.67 3.15
C GLU A 75 -1.55 -11.42 4.49
N PRO A 76 -0.79 -12.55 4.56
CA PRO A 76 -0.55 -13.22 5.84
C PRO A 76 0.24 -12.35 6.82
N VAL A 77 1.19 -11.55 6.32
CA VAL A 77 1.96 -10.59 7.12
C VAL A 77 1.03 -9.53 7.69
N LEU A 78 0.18 -8.94 6.85
CA LEU A 78 -0.79 -7.92 7.23
C LEU A 78 -1.77 -8.44 8.30
N GLU A 79 -2.26 -9.68 8.14
CA GLU A 79 -3.13 -10.32 9.12
C GLU A 79 -2.41 -10.51 10.47
N ALA A 80 -1.16 -10.95 10.46
CA ALA A 80 -0.36 -11.12 11.67
C ALA A 80 -0.05 -9.80 12.37
N CYS A 81 0.22 -8.73 11.62
CA CYS A 81 0.49 -7.39 12.13
C CYS A 81 -0.77 -6.66 12.63
N GLY A 82 -1.91 -6.87 11.98
CA GLY A 82 -3.21 -6.31 12.34
C GLY A 82 -3.41 -4.83 12.05
N THR A 83 -2.34 -4.07 11.77
CA THR A 83 -2.41 -2.60 11.58
C THR A 83 -1.65 -2.09 10.37
N GLY A 84 -0.91 -2.94 9.68
CA GLY A 84 -0.08 -2.53 8.54
C GLY A 84 0.86 -3.62 8.08
N ILE A 85 1.77 -3.30 7.19
CA ILE A 85 2.86 -4.18 6.77
C ILE A 85 4.01 -4.02 7.76
N CYS A 86 4.21 -4.99 8.63
CA CYS A 86 5.22 -4.93 9.68
C CYS A 86 6.21 -6.09 9.63
N GLY A 87 7.39 -5.85 10.17
CA GLY A 87 8.44 -6.85 10.30
C GLY A 87 9.62 -6.34 11.10
N THR A 88 10.57 -7.23 11.32
CA THR A 88 11.89 -6.88 11.85
C THR A 88 12.94 -7.03 10.76
N TYR A 89 14.10 -6.40 10.95
CA TYR A 89 15.19 -6.53 10.00
C TYR A 89 16.55 -6.61 10.69
N THR A 90 17.49 -7.23 10.00
CA THR A 90 18.91 -7.21 10.31
C THR A 90 19.65 -6.76 9.07
N LEU A 91 20.47 -5.71 9.20
CA LEU A 91 21.25 -5.17 8.09
C LEU A 91 22.65 -5.77 8.08
N GLY A 92 22.99 -6.45 6.99
CA GLY A 92 24.26 -7.11 6.76
C GLY A 92 24.98 -6.56 5.53
N LYS A 93 26.20 -6.05 5.70
CA LYS A 93 26.93 -5.41 4.61
C LYS A 93 27.40 -6.39 3.54
N GLY A 94 27.74 -7.63 3.94
CA GLY A 94 28.30 -8.58 2.97
C GLY A 94 29.45 -7.98 2.19
N LYS A 95 29.34 -7.94 0.85
CA LYS A 95 30.33 -7.42 -0.09
C LYS A 95 30.12 -5.97 -0.52
N LEU A 96 29.08 -5.28 0.03
CA LEU A 96 28.77 -3.91 -0.33
C LEU A 96 29.90 -2.93 0.04
N ASP A 97 30.07 -1.88 -0.73
CA ASP A 97 30.94 -0.74 -0.42
C ASP A 97 30.20 0.43 0.25
N TYR A 98 28.87 0.32 0.34
CA TYR A 98 27.96 1.26 1.01
C TYR A 98 27.22 0.61 2.19
N ASP A 99 26.46 1.39 2.95
CA ASP A 99 25.66 0.88 4.06
C ASP A 99 24.51 -0.01 3.58
N PRO A 100 24.29 -1.18 4.19
CA PRO A 100 23.26 -2.14 3.81
C PRO A 100 21.85 -1.60 4.01
N PHE A 101 20.88 -2.15 3.25
CA PHE A 101 19.50 -1.69 3.29
C PHE A 101 18.46 -2.80 3.14
N ILE A 102 17.25 -2.50 3.58
CA ILE A 102 16.01 -3.17 3.20
C ILE A 102 15.02 -2.13 2.68
N GLY A 103 14.06 -2.58 1.88
CA GLY A 103 12.99 -1.75 1.40
C GLY A 103 11.67 -2.48 1.29
N ILE A 104 10.59 -1.73 1.48
CA ILE A 104 9.21 -2.17 1.33
C ILE A 104 8.53 -1.20 0.38
N GLY A 105 7.89 -1.69 -0.66
CA GLY A 105 7.28 -0.83 -1.66
C GLY A 105 6.10 -1.46 -2.38
N PHE A 106 5.53 -0.70 -3.30
CA PHE A 106 4.51 -1.17 -4.23
C PHE A 106 4.70 -0.51 -5.60
N ASN A 107 4.30 -1.22 -6.65
CA ASN A 107 4.33 -0.71 -8.01
C ASN A 107 3.06 0.08 -8.30
N VAL A 108 3.20 1.33 -8.76
CA VAL A 108 2.06 2.23 -9.01
C VAL A 108 1.24 1.77 -10.19
N GLY A 109 1.87 1.53 -11.34
CA GLY A 109 1.21 1.06 -12.56
C GLY A 109 1.13 -0.47 -12.68
N GLY A 110 1.67 -1.21 -11.71
CA GLY A 110 1.83 -2.66 -11.79
C GLY A 110 3.15 -3.09 -12.42
N ALA A 111 3.20 -4.32 -12.91
CA ALA A 111 4.37 -4.90 -13.54
C ALA A 111 3.99 -5.66 -14.82
N ASP A 112 4.92 -5.73 -15.77
CA ASP A 112 4.77 -6.52 -16.99
C ASP A 112 4.94 -8.03 -16.73
N ASP A 113 4.78 -8.83 -17.78
CA ASP A 113 4.91 -10.30 -17.71
C ASP A 113 6.32 -10.77 -17.28
N ALA A 114 7.32 -9.91 -17.34
CA ALA A 114 8.67 -10.18 -16.85
C ALA A 114 8.88 -9.71 -15.41
N GLY A 115 7.84 -9.22 -14.75
CA GLY A 115 7.86 -8.70 -13.38
C GLY A 115 8.48 -7.30 -13.24
N LYS A 116 8.68 -6.57 -14.35
CA LYS A 116 9.26 -5.22 -14.33
C LYS A 116 8.17 -4.18 -14.08
N ALA A 117 8.42 -3.32 -13.13
CA ALA A 117 7.49 -2.24 -12.80
C ALA A 117 7.26 -1.31 -14.01
N ILE A 118 5.99 -1.04 -14.30
CA ILE A 118 5.55 -0.20 -15.42
C ILE A 118 5.44 1.26 -14.94
N PRO A 119 6.21 2.19 -15.55
CA PRO A 119 6.09 3.61 -15.24
C PRO A 119 4.75 4.19 -15.72
N VAL A 120 4.16 5.06 -14.89
CA VAL A 120 2.93 5.80 -15.18
C VAL A 120 3.09 7.28 -14.82
N ASP A 121 2.24 8.13 -15.36
CA ASP A 121 2.23 9.56 -15.03
C ASP A 121 1.43 9.80 -13.73
N ALA A 122 2.15 10.10 -12.64
CA ALA A 122 1.60 10.42 -11.33
C ALA A 122 1.60 11.94 -11.04
N SER A 123 1.78 12.81 -12.03
CA SER A 123 1.88 14.26 -11.85
C SER A 123 0.61 14.87 -11.24
N SER A 124 -0.55 14.26 -11.48
CA SER A 124 -1.84 14.71 -10.95
C SER A 124 -1.97 14.58 -9.44
N MET A 125 -1.28 13.64 -8.81
CA MET A 125 -1.36 13.33 -7.37
C MET A 125 -0.79 14.42 -6.46
N LYS A 126 0.13 15.26 -6.95
CA LYS A 126 0.81 16.34 -6.21
C LYS A 126 1.73 15.91 -5.06
N GLY A 127 1.69 14.65 -4.64
CA GLY A 127 2.46 14.10 -3.54
C GLY A 127 1.86 12.82 -2.99
N VAL A 128 2.36 12.39 -1.84
CA VAL A 128 1.93 11.17 -1.16
C VAL A 128 1.93 11.39 0.35
N CYS A 129 0.94 10.83 1.01
CA CYS A 129 0.89 10.72 2.46
C CYS A 129 1.25 9.30 2.87
N ILE A 130 2.03 9.13 3.95
CA ILE A 130 2.37 7.84 4.53
C ILE A 130 2.40 7.91 6.05
N THR A 131 1.84 6.89 6.71
CA THR A 131 1.97 6.70 8.16
C THR A 131 2.77 5.44 8.44
N LEU A 132 3.83 5.57 9.22
CA LEU A 132 4.71 4.46 9.56
C LEU A 132 5.37 4.62 10.92
N SER A 133 5.79 3.50 11.51
CA SER A 133 6.82 3.45 12.55
C SER A 133 8.06 2.74 12.01
N VAL A 134 9.24 3.18 12.45
CA VAL A 134 10.53 2.61 12.03
C VAL A 134 11.62 2.94 13.04
N THR A 135 12.48 1.96 13.36
CA THR A 135 13.54 2.09 14.36
C THR A 135 14.67 2.99 13.89
N HIS A 136 15.15 2.84 12.66
CA HIS A 136 16.20 3.69 12.06
C HIS A 136 15.61 4.70 11.10
N ALA A 137 16.39 5.69 10.70
CA ALA A 137 15.97 6.64 9.67
C ALA A 137 15.63 5.90 8.36
N ALA A 138 14.51 6.27 7.79
CA ALA A 138 14.03 5.73 6.52
C ALA A 138 13.85 6.86 5.50
N THR A 139 13.90 6.52 4.23
CA THR A 139 13.55 7.40 3.12
C THR A 139 12.32 6.89 2.38
N LEU A 140 11.51 7.81 1.88
CA LEU A 140 10.48 7.52 0.90
C LEU A 140 11.07 7.79 -0.47
N GLU A 141 11.19 6.76 -1.29
CA GLU A 141 11.92 6.79 -2.57
C GLU A 141 10.98 6.55 -3.74
N LEU A 142 11.18 7.32 -4.83
CA LEU A 142 10.44 7.21 -6.07
C LEU A 142 11.24 6.35 -7.05
N GLY A 143 10.78 5.13 -7.32
CA GLY A 143 11.35 4.27 -8.36
C GLY A 143 10.77 4.61 -9.72
N LEU A 144 11.61 4.66 -10.74
CA LEU A 144 11.23 5.03 -12.10
C LEU A 144 11.19 3.82 -13.05
N GLY A 145 11.35 2.63 -12.49
CA GLY A 145 11.53 1.38 -13.23
C GLY A 145 12.98 1.16 -13.67
N ASP A 146 13.39 -0.11 -13.79
CA ASP A 146 14.79 -0.53 -13.95
C ASP A 146 15.57 0.27 -14.99
N ALA A 147 14.97 0.49 -16.18
CA ALA A 147 15.64 1.16 -17.28
C ALA A 147 15.89 2.66 -16.99
N ASN A 148 14.98 3.33 -16.29
CA ASN A 148 15.12 4.74 -15.93
C ASN A 148 15.98 4.90 -14.67
N ASP A 149 15.82 4.01 -13.68
CA ASP A 149 16.66 3.97 -12.49
C ASP A 149 18.14 3.79 -12.87
N ALA A 150 18.45 2.92 -13.83
CA ALA A 150 19.81 2.75 -14.35
C ALA A 150 20.38 4.00 -15.04
N LYS A 151 19.56 4.77 -15.77
CA LYS A 151 20.00 6.04 -16.42
C LYS A 151 20.43 7.08 -15.41
N ILE A 152 19.78 7.14 -14.25
CA ILE A 152 20.10 8.05 -13.17
C ILE A 152 21.08 7.45 -12.14
N GLY A 153 21.68 6.29 -12.48
CA GLY A 153 22.64 5.60 -11.59
C GLY A 153 22.02 5.15 -10.27
N TYR A 154 20.71 4.85 -10.26
CA TYR A 154 19.92 4.48 -9.09
C TYR A 154 19.85 5.58 -8.02
N ALA A 155 20.17 6.82 -8.40
CA ALA A 155 20.05 8.01 -7.54
C ALA A 155 18.59 8.52 -7.55
N ASN A 156 17.66 7.68 -7.16
CA ASN A 156 16.23 7.96 -7.19
C ASN A 156 15.86 9.16 -6.29
N PRO A 157 14.95 10.04 -6.74
CA PRO A 157 14.43 11.09 -5.87
C PRO A 157 13.82 10.50 -4.60
N ALA A 158 14.18 11.07 -3.45
CA ALA A 158 13.77 10.57 -2.15
C ALA A 158 13.45 11.72 -1.19
N TYR A 159 12.66 11.41 -0.18
CA TYR A 159 12.35 12.29 0.95
C TYR A 159 12.79 11.60 2.24
N ASP A 160 13.49 12.34 3.13
CA ASP A 160 13.91 11.81 4.42
C ASP A 160 12.73 11.75 5.39
N LEU A 161 12.26 10.54 5.64
CA LEU A 161 11.25 10.27 6.65
C LEU A 161 11.81 10.33 8.08
N GLY A 162 13.14 10.23 8.26
CA GLY A 162 13.76 10.07 9.58
C GLY A 162 13.26 8.79 10.28
N LYS A 163 13.46 8.72 11.61
CA LYS A 163 13.00 7.61 12.45
C LYS A 163 11.75 7.98 13.25
N SER A 164 10.94 6.99 13.60
CA SER A 164 9.82 7.14 14.52
C SER A 164 9.41 5.78 15.11
N ALA A 165 9.79 5.52 16.34
CA ALA A 165 9.44 4.26 17.02
C ALA A 165 7.95 4.16 17.39
N THR A 166 7.27 5.30 17.57
CA THR A 166 5.85 5.36 17.98
C THR A 166 4.89 5.61 16.83
N GLY A 167 5.41 5.73 15.63
CA GLY A 167 4.63 6.07 14.44
C GLY A 167 4.53 7.58 14.19
N LYS A 168 4.47 7.93 12.92
CA LYS A 168 4.23 9.29 12.44
C LYS A 168 3.57 9.26 11.07
N THR A 169 2.86 10.33 10.78
CA THR A 169 2.38 10.62 9.43
C THR A 169 3.28 11.66 8.77
N ALA A 170 3.70 11.37 7.55
CA ALA A 170 4.39 12.31 6.68
C ALA A 170 3.50 12.60 5.46
N ASP A 171 3.19 13.86 5.25
CA ASP A 171 2.39 14.36 4.13
C ASP A 171 3.33 15.14 3.21
N VAL A 172 3.75 14.52 2.09
CA VAL A 172 4.93 14.92 1.33
C VAL A 172 4.54 15.31 -0.09
N PRO A 173 4.57 16.62 -0.44
CA PRO A 173 4.37 17.04 -1.83
C PRO A 173 5.58 16.62 -2.69
N TRP A 174 5.36 16.38 -3.98
CA TRP A 174 6.42 16.00 -4.91
C TRP A 174 7.62 16.95 -4.86
N SER A 175 7.40 18.24 -4.67
CA SER A 175 8.45 19.28 -4.60
C SER A 175 9.44 19.11 -3.44
N LYS A 176 9.20 18.18 -2.49
CA LYS A 176 10.10 17.86 -1.39
C LYS A 176 11.02 16.68 -1.65
N PHE A 177 10.76 15.95 -2.74
CA PHE A 177 11.67 14.88 -3.16
C PHE A 177 12.86 15.46 -3.90
N ALA A 178 14.03 14.92 -3.65
CA ALA A 178 15.26 15.30 -4.32
C ALA A 178 16.16 14.08 -4.50
N GLN A 179 16.97 14.10 -5.57
CA GLN A 179 18.03 13.11 -5.70
C GLN A 179 19.04 13.23 -4.55
N PRO A 180 19.64 12.12 -4.11
CA PRO A 180 20.66 12.15 -3.06
C PRO A 180 21.87 12.94 -3.53
N SER A 181 22.62 13.52 -2.58
CA SER A 181 23.77 14.40 -2.86
C SER A 181 24.94 13.73 -3.61
N TRP A 182 24.96 12.40 -3.66
CA TRP A 182 25.94 11.64 -4.42
C TRP A 182 25.56 11.43 -5.90
N ALA A 183 24.35 11.84 -6.30
CA ALA A 183 23.94 11.79 -7.70
C ALA A 183 24.89 12.58 -8.59
N LYS A 184 25.28 12.01 -9.72
CA LYS A 184 26.17 12.68 -10.67
C LYS A 184 25.39 13.69 -11.51
N ALA A 185 26.05 14.75 -11.95
CA ALA A 185 25.40 15.81 -12.72
C ALA A 185 24.80 15.33 -14.06
N ASP A 186 25.43 14.37 -14.69
CA ASP A 186 24.98 13.73 -15.93
C ASP A 186 23.86 12.71 -15.73
N GLN A 187 23.50 12.43 -14.48
CA GLN A 187 22.43 11.53 -14.04
C GLN A 187 21.30 12.29 -13.33
N SER A 188 21.25 13.60 -13.51
CA SER A 188 20.24 14.46 -12.91
C SER A 188 18.88 14.27 -13.59
N ILE A 189 17.81 14.26 -12.79
CA ILE A 189 16.43 14.25 -13.22
C ILE A 189 15.63 15.29 -12.42
N SER A 190 14.74 16.02 -13.04
CA SER A 190 13.82 16.89 -12.33
C SER A 190 12.71 16.07 -11.65
N ILE A 191 12.11 16.61 -10.60
CA ILE A 191 11.00 15.92 -9.94
C ILE A 191 9.78 15.80 -10.86
N ASP A 192 9.53 16.77 -11.71
CA ASP A 192 8.42 16.74 -12.68
C ASP A 192 8.60 15.60 -13.69
N GLU A 193 9.84 15.38 -14.19
CA GLU A 193 10.15 14.25 -15.06
C GLU A 193 10.04 12.92 -14.30
N ALA A 194 10.49 12.86 -13.05
CA ALA A 194 10.43 11.66 -12.24
C ALA A 194 8.98 11.22 -11.97
N VAL A 195 8.08 12.13 -11.59
CA VAL A 195 6.68 11.79 -11.32
C VAL A 195 5.87 11.55 -12.60
N ALA A 196 6.27 12.11 -13.74
CA ALA A 196 5.68 11.78 -15.04
C ALA A 196 6.05 10.36 -15.53
N SER A 197 6.97 9.67 -14.82
CA SER A 197 7.40 8.30 -15.11
C SER A 197 7.61 7.50 -13.83
N LEU A 198 6.65 7.59 -12.90
CA LEU A 198 6.71 6.93 -11.60
C LEU A 198 6.33 5.45 -11.74
N ALA A 199 7.21 4.55 -11.33
CA ALA A 199 6.96 3.11 -11.39
C ALA A 199 6.63 2.52 -10.02
N SER A 200 7.28 3.00 -8.94
CA SER A 200 7.06 2.48 -7.60
C SER A 200 7.29 3.54 -6.52
N ILE A 201 6.63 3.34 -5.38
CA ILE A 201 6.87 4.10 -4.14
C ILE A 201 7.43 3.12 -3.11
N LYS A 202 8.57 3.49 -2.50
CA LYS A 202 9.36 2.58 -1.65
C LYS A 202 9.75 3.27 -0.35
N VAL A 203 9.60 2.56 0.76
CA VAL A 203 10.21 2.92 2.05
C VAL A 203 11.51 2.15 2.17
N LYS A 204 12.64 2.84 2.21
CA LYS A 204 13.97 2.23 2.34
C LYS A 204 14.57 2.56 3.71
N VAL A 205 15.05 1.54 4.42
CA VAL A 205 15.83 1.68 5.65
C VAL A 205 17.28 1.32 5.35
N GLN A 206 18.17 2.27 5.51
CA GLN A 206 19.60 2.10 5.27
C GLN A 206 20.38 2.55 6.52
N ALA A 207 21.20 1.68 7.08
CA ALA A 207 21.99 1.98 8.27
C ALA A 207 23.24 1.09 8.33
N LYS A 208 24.08 1.30 9.32
CA LYS A 208 25.35 0.56 9.49
C LYS A 208 25.09 -0.95 9.60
N THR A 209 26.04 -1.73 9.11
CA THR A 209 26.02 -3.20 9.26
C THR A 209 25.84 -3.61 10.72
N GLY A 210 25.06 -4.67 10.95
CA GLY A 210 24.71 -5.16 12.28
C GLY A 210 23.55 -4.39 12.93
N SER A 211 23.01 -3.34 12.29
CA SER A 211 21.80 -2.68 12.77
C SER A 211 20.61 -3.64 12.69
N THR A 212 19.82 -3.71 13.76
CA THR A 212 18.57 -4.44 13.84
C THR A 212 17.43 -3.48 14.22
N GLY A 213 16.25 -3.73 13.74
CA GLY A 213 15.11 -2.88 14.06
C GLY A 213 13.80 -3.47 13.57
N GLU A 214 12.77 -2.68 13.72
CA GLU A 214 11.40 -3.00 13.29
C GLU A 214 10.82 -1.87 12.47
N PHE A 215 9.84 -2.20 11.65
CA PHE A 215 9.04 -1.25 10.89
C PHE A 215 7.58 -1.69 10.88
N ASN A 216 6.68 -0.73 10.68
CA ASN A 216 5.28 -0.95 10.37
C ASN A 216 4.80 0.20 9.47
N ILE A 217 4.34 -0.11 8.25
CA ILE A 217 3.70 0.84 7.34
C ILE A 217 2.20 0.68 7.51
N MET A 218 1.53 1.70 8.06
CA MET A 218 0.16 1.61 8.52
C MET A 218 -0.87 2.19 7.54
N SER A 219 -0.50 3.24 6.79
CA SER A 219 -1.37 3.78 5.75
C SER A 219 -0.58 4.50 4.67
N VAL A 220 -1.16 4.56 3.48
CA VAL A 220 -0.68 5.34 2.34
C VAL A 220 -1.90 5.98 1.65
N GLY A 221 -1.75 7.18 1.17
CA GLY A 221 -2.83 7.88 0.48
C GLY A 221 -2.33 9.14 -0.23
N ASP A 222 -3.26 9.93 -0.72
CA ASP A 222 -2.99 11.19 -1.39
C ASP A 222 -2.32 12.22 -0.47
N TYR A 223 -1.54 13.09 -1.07
CA TYR A 223 -1.09 14.31 -0.44
C TYR A 223 -2.29 15.16 0.05
N ASN A 224 -2.09 15.94 1.10
CA ASN A 224 -3.10 16.73 1.85
C ASN A 224 -4.06 15.90 2.71
N GLY A 225 -3.52 14.97 3.46
CA GLY A 225 -4.24 14.25 4.52
C GLY A 225 -4.89 12.94 4.09
N GLY A 226 -4.52 12.42 2.91
CA GLY A 226 -5.02 11.14 2.40
C GLY A 226 -4.63 9.90 3.20
N CYS A 227 -3.79 10.01 4.25
CA CYS A 227 -3.48 8.89 5.14
C CYS A 227 -4.59 8.54 6.12
N GLY A 228 -5.61 9.37 6.26
CA GLY A 228 -6.54 9.22 7.36
C GLY A 228 -5.86 9.46 8.72
N ASN A 229 -6.37 8.83 9.76
CA ASN A 229 -5.81 8.91 11.12
C ASN A 229 -5.60 7.49 11.68
N PRO A 230 -4.65 6.70 11.13
CA PRO A 230 -4.37 5.37 11.64
C PRO A 230 -3.85 5.48 13.07
N SER A 231 -4.30 4.59 13.95
CA SER A 231 -3.79 4.55 15.32
C SER A 231 -2.35 4.04 15.30
N PRO A 232 -1.36 4.82 15.74
CA PRO A 232 0.04 4.40 15.76
C PRO A 232 0.37 3.41 16.89
N ASP A 233 -0.60 3.03 17.72
CA ASP A 233 -0.37 2.18 18.89
C ASP A 233 -0.52 0.69 18.57
N PRO A 234 0.59 -0.07 18.35
CA PRO A 234 0.54 -1.51 18.16
C PRO A 234 0.07 -2.26 19.42
N LYS A 235 -0.03 -1.59 20.58
CA LYS A 235 -0.61 -2.16 21.81
C LYS A 235 -2.12 -2.08 21.85
N ALA A 236 -2.76 -1.39 20.91
CA ALA A 236 -4.21 -1.39 20.75
C ALA A 236 -4.76 -2.71 20.14
N ILE A 237 -3.93 -3.72 19.91
CA ILE A 237 -4.35 -5.09 19.54
C ILE A 237 -5.06 -5.81 20.71
N GLY A 238 -5.31 -5.16 21.79
CA GLY A 238 -6.24 -5.57 22.82
C GLY A 238 -7.67 -5.26 22.44
N ALA A 239 -8.36 -6.20 21.77
CA ALA A 239 -9.83 -6.37 21.75
C ALA A 239 -10.73 -5.14 21.51
N LYS A 240 -10.24 -3.98 21.04
CA LYS A 240 -11.04 -2.76 20.91
C LYS A 240 -10.93 -2.00 19.60
N ALA A 241 -10.15 -2.47 18.64
CA ALA A 241 -9.93 -1.79 17.37
C ALA A 241 -10.84 -2.27 16.23
N ILE A 242 -11.97 -2.88 16.52
CA ILE A 242 -13.01 -3.16 15.51
C ILE A 242 -14.16 -2.17 15.72
N ALA A 243 -13.91 -0.90 15.52
CA ALA A 243 -14.97 0.10 15.41
C ALA A 243 -15.59 0.17 14.00
N GLY A 244 -15.16 -0.66 13.08
CA GLY A 244 -15.83 -0.93 11.82
C GLY A 244 -16.60 -2.23 11.92
N SER A 245 -17.89 -2.20 12.25
CA SER A 245 -18.71 -3.41 12.07
C SER A 245 -18.78 -3.74 10.59
N LEU A 246 -18.44 -4.99 10.23
CA LEU A 246 -18.80 -5.50 8.91
C LEU A 246 -20.31 -5.32 8.77
N LYS A 247 -20.75 -4.37 7.94
CA LYS A 247 -22.17 -4.11 7.73
C LYS A 247 -22.76 -5.12 6.76
N ALA A 248 -22.49 -6.40 7.01
CA ALA A 248 -23.11 -7.47 6.28
C ALA A 248 -24.56 -7.66 6.80
N GLN A 249 -25.51 -7.65 5.90
CA GLN A 249 -26.93 -7.85 6.21
C GLN A 249 -27.36 -9.23 5.75
N LEU A 250 -27.90 -10.02 6.65
CA LEU A 250 -28.49 -11.32 6.34
C LEU A 250 -30.01 -11.17 6.16
N ALA A 251 -30.49 -11.42 4.95
CA ALA A 251 -31.91 -11.48 4.62
C ALA A 251 -32.26 -12.90 4.18
N GLY A 252 -32.97 -13.65 5.04
CA GLY A 252 -33.18 -15.08 4.82
C GLY A 252 -31.85 -15.83 4.79
N ARG A 253 -31.47 -16.38 3.64
CA ARG A 253 -30.19 -17.06 3.40
C ARG A 253 -29.27 -16.32 2.43
N THR A 254 -29.54 -15.04 2.18
CA THR A 254 -28.68 -14.18 1.37
C THR A 254 -27.96 -13.19 2.26
N LEU A 255 -26.63 -13.24 2.26
CA LEU A 255 -25.76 -12.30 2.91
C LEU A 255 -25.38 -11.20 1.92
N SER A 256 -25.57 -9.95 2.29
CA SER A 256 -25.26 -8.78 1.44
C SER A 256 -24.24 -7.88 2.13
N PHE A 257 -23.26 -7.41 1.38
CA PHE A 257 -22.28 -6.41 1.81
C PHE A 257 -22.65 -5.04 1.25
N GLY A 258 -22.44 -3.98 1.99
CA GLY A 258 -22.78 -2.62 1.54
C GLY A 258 -22.02 -2.19 0.27
N LYS A 259 -20.84 -2.76 0.05
CA LYS A 259 -20.00 -2.62 -1.15
C LYS A 259 -19.46 -3.99 -1.58
N SER A 260 -18.89 -4.11 -2.77
CA SER A 260 -18.18 -5.33 -3.16
C SER A 260 -16.96 -5.53 -2.24
N VAL A 261 -16.72 -6.76 -1.81
CA VAL A 261 -15.57 -7.16 -0.99
C VAL A 261 -14.68 -8.10 -1.80
N ALA A 262 -13.38 -7.90 -1.71
CA ALA A 262 -12.41 -8.69 -2.48
C ALA A 262 -12.49 -10.18 -2.12
N LYS A 263 -12.64 -10.49 -0.83
CA LYS A 263 -12.82 -11.86 -0.33
C LYS A 263 -13.82 -11.84 0.83
N ALA A 264 -14.70 -12.83 0.87
CA ALA A 264 -15.57 -13.12 2.01
C ALA A 264 -15.55 -14.61 2.33
N GLU A 265 -15.48 -14.93 3.61
CA GLU A 265 -15.47 -16.29 4.13
C GLU A 265 -16.56 -16.49 5.17
N ILE A 266 -17.19 -17.65 5.14
CA ILE A 266 -18.10 -18.12 6.18
C ILE A 266 -17.41 -19.23 6.94
N VAL A 267 -17.28 -19.05 8.25
CA VAL A 267 -16.52 -19.93 9.14
C VAL A 267 -17.48 -20.54 10.17
N ASN A 268 -17.39 -21.83 10.40
CA ASN A 268 -18.18 -22.51 11.43
C ASN A 268 -17.58 -22.28 12.84
N LEU A 269 -18.25 -22.78 13.88
CA LEU A 269 -17.80 -22.63 15.26
C LEU A 269 -16.49 -23.39 15.56
N GLN A 270 -16.07 -24.33 14.70
CA GLN A 270 -14.80 -25.05 14.80
C GLN A 270 -13.65 -24.30 14.11
N GLY A 271 -13.92 -23.09 13.55
CA GLY A 271 -12.91 -22.28 12.86
C GLY A 271 -12.66 -22.70 11.41
N GLN A 272 -13.42 -23.65 10.85
CA GLN A 272 -13.25 -24.11 9.47
C GLN A 272 -14.00 -23.22 8.51
N VAL A 273 -13.37 -22.86 7.40
CA VAL A 273 -14.03 -22.13 6.29
C VAL A 273 -14.98 -23.10 5.56
N VAL A 274 -16.28 -22.85 5.63
CA VAL A 274 -17.32 -23.67 5.02
C VAL A 274 -17.83 -23.10 3.71
N MET A 275 -17.54 -21.83 3.43
CA MET A 275 -17.83 -21.16 2.15
C MET A 275 -16.90 -19.96 2.00
N ALA A 276 -16.40 -19.73 0.78
CA ALA A 276 -15.63 -18.55 0.43
C ALA A 276 -16.05 -18.02 -0.95
N ALA A 277 -15.92 -16.71 -1.15
CA ALA A 277 -16.15 -16.07 -2.44
C ALA A 277 -15.24 -14.86 -2.62
N SER A 278 -14.80 -14.60 -3.85
CA SER A 278 -13.97 -13.45 -4.21
C SER A 278 -14.78 -12.43 -5.02
N SER A 279 -14.43 -11.14 -4.91
CA SER A 279 -15.05 -10.02 -5.61
C SER A 279 -16.58 -10.02 -5.48
N VAL A 280 -17.09 -10.20 -4.25
CA VAL A 280 -18.49 -10.50 -4.00
C VAL A 280 -19.21 -9.35 -3.29
N LYS A 281 -20.42 -9.05 -3.73
CA LYS A 281 -21.35 -8.12 -3.06
C LYS A 281 -22.46 -8.85 -2.31
N THR A 282 -22.82 -10.06 -2.74
CA THR A 282 -23.82 -10.91 -2.10
C THR A 282 -23.38 -12.36 -2.12
N MET A 283 -23.68 -13.12 -1.05
CA MET A 283 -23.45 -14.57 -0.96
C MET A 283 -24.76 -15.30 -0.68
N ASP A 284 -25.02 -16.35 -1.43
CA ASP A 284 -26.13 -17.27 -1.16
C ASP A 284 -25.67 -18.37 -0.20
N LEU A 285 -26.22 -18.38 1.00
CA LEU A 285 -25.90 -19.32 2.07
C LEU A 285 -26.93 -20.48 2.16
N SER A 286 -27.75 -20.71 1.15
CA SER A 286 -28.80 -21.73 1.14
C SER A 286 -28.26 -23.15 1.31
N LYS A 287 -27.00 -23.40 0.91
CA LYS A 287 -26.31 -24.69 1.04
C LYS A 287 -25.79 -24.98 2.45
N LEU A 288 -25.73 -24.00 3.33
CA LEU A 288 -25.28 -24.19 4.72
C LEU A 288 -26.45 -24.64 5.59
N GLN A 289 -26.16 -25.43 6.60
CA GLN A 289 -27.15 -25.83 7.60
C GLN A 289 -27.56 -24.64 8.49
N ALA A 290 -28.73 -24.73 9.14
CA ALA A 290 -29.09 -23.79 10.17
C ALA A 290 -28.04 -23.80 11.30
N GLY A 291 -27.64 -22.64 11.80
CA GLY A 291 -26.59 -22.56 12.83
C GLY A 291 -25.95 -21.19 12.91
N VAL A 292 -24.96 -21.10 13.79
CA VAL A 292 -24.16 -19.89 14.00
C VAL A 292 -22.87 -19.97 13.20
N TYR A 293 -22.58 -18.91 12.47
CA TYR A 293 -21.40 -18.78 11.65
C TYR A 293 -20.74 -17.42 11.86
N MET A 294 -19.44 -17.34 11.57
CA MET A 294 -18.71 -16.08 11.47
C MET A 294 -18.51 -15.72 10.00
N VAL A 295 -18.90 -14.52 9.63
CA VAL A 295 -18.57 -13.92 8.35
C VAL A 295 -17.25 -13.18 8.53
N ARG A 296 -16.25 -13.47 7.70
CA ARG A 296 -14.98 -12.74 7.64
C ARG A 296 -14.87 -12.05 6.29
N ALA A 297 -14.65 -10.75 6.29
CA ALA A 297 -14.38 -9.96 5.09
C ALA A 297 -13.69 -8.65 5.46
N MET A 298 -12.75 -8.18 4.66
CA MET A 298 -12.05 -6.91 4.86
C MET A 298 -11.40 -6.80 6.27
N GLY A 299 -10.79 -7.88 6.77
CA GLY A 299 -10.21 -7.90 8.13
C GLY A 299 -11.22 -7.82 9.29
N LEU A 300 -12.52 -7.80 8.99
CA LEU A 300 -13.59 -7.71 9.97
C LEU A 300 -14.34 -9.04 10.08
N SER A 301 -14.87 -9.29 11.27
CA SER A 301 -15.71 -10.47 11.52
C SER A 301 -17.08 -10.07 12.07
N GLN A 302 -18.11 -10.75 11.61
CA GLN A 302 -19.48 -10.58 12.10
C GLN A 302 -20.14 -11.94 12.30
N GLN A 303 -20.74 -12.12 13.47
CA GLN A 303 -21.54 -13.33 13.73
C GLN A 303 -22.90 -13.21 13.01
N ILE A 304 -23.30 -14.30 12.35
CA ILE A 304 -24.62 -14.46 11.77
C ILE A 304 -25.28 -15.74 12.26
N MET A 305 -26.60 -15.77 12.27
CA MET A 305 -27.38 -16.96 12.59
C MET A 305 -28.27 -17.30 11.40
N LEU A 306 -28.03 -18.47 10.79
CA LEU A 306 -28.89 -19.04 9.76
C LEU A 306 -30.02 -19.82 10.42
N LYS A 307 -31.25 -19.52 10.03
CA LYS A 307 -32.45 -20.24 10.46
C LYS A 307 -32.84 -21.28 9.43
#